data_958598efd5272ba5eb886dcd8cba8aa0
#
_entry.id   958598efd5272ba5eb886dcd8cba8aa0
#
_cell.length_a   1.000
_cell.length_b   1.000
_cell.length_c   1.000
_cell.angle_alpha   90.00
_cell.angle_beta   90.00
_cell.angle_gamma   90.00
#
_symmetry.space_group_name_H-M   'P 1'
#
loop_
_entity.id
_entity.type
_entity.pdbx_description
1 polymer ?
#
loop_
_entity_poly.entity_id
_entity_poly.type
_entity_poly.pdbx_seq_one_letter_code
_entity_poly.pdbx_strand_id
1 'polypeptide(L)'
;MGSVTDLHEPAVRPRILIIVQNLPVPFDRRVWLECRALTAAGYDVTVVCPKGKDDPRYQVLEGVTLLKYRPYAPGGSAPSFIVEYAYSFLATAALVLRARRKGKLVVLQACNPPDIFWPIARWLRRRDGTRFVFDHHDLCPELYDSRFPDGRTLPKRGLLALERATFHTADHVVATNTSYAEIAMGRGGKAPDDVTVVRTGPDQDRLQRKAAVPALRRGRKHLVAYIGVMGPQDGVDLAVRAAAYVVHNLGREDVAFTFMGSGDSYHQLVALRDELGLQDYIELPGRVPDDTVVNVLSTAAVGLSPDPKNPLNDVSTMNKTLEYMAFELPVVAFDLKETRVSAGEAATYIRSGDVAAYARAIVELLDDSDKREAMGKAGRIRIERELGWSYQRDRYIAVYDKITSRVGVRG
;
A
#
# COMPACT_ATOMS: atom_id res chain seq x y z
N MET A 1 15.21 -51.04 -32.02
CA MET A 1 15.65 -49.71 -31.60
C MET A 1 14.41 -48.97 -31.11
N GLY A 2 14.14 -49.04 -29.82
CA GLY A 2 13.01 -48.38 -29.18
C GLY A 2 13.44 -47.01 -28.65
N SER A 3 12.80 -45.98 -29.13
CA SER A 3 12.92 -44.62 -28.63
C SER A 3 12.32 -44.58 -27.21
N VAL A 4 13.15 -44.38 -26.21
CA VAL A 4 12.72 -44.02 -24.87
C VAL A 4 12.32 -42.54 -24.91
N THR A 5 11.02 -42.28 -24.95
CA THR A 5 10.46 -40.97 -24.67
C THR A 5 10.69 -40.67 -23.19
N ASP A 6 11.68 -39.83 -22.90
CA ASP A 6 11.85 -39.21 -21.58
C ASP A 6 10.57 -38.40 -21.25
N LEU A 7 9.68 -39.01 -20.51
CA LEU A 7 8.59 -38.32 -19.83
C LEU A 7 9.23 -37.51 -18.69
N HIS A 8 9.60 -36.26 -19.00
CA HIS A 8 9.91 -35.28 -17.94
C HIS A 8 8.66 -35.15 -17.05
N GLU A 9 8.72 -35.79 -15.87
CA GLU A 9 7.76 -35.45 -14.81
C GLU A 9 7.80 -33.93 -14.59
N PRO A 10 6.64 -33.25 -14.58
CA PRO A 10 6.64 -31.81 -14.34
C PRO A 10 7.25 -31.54 -12.97
N ALA A 11 8.34 -30.80 -12.95
CA ALA A 11 9.03 -30.43 -11.72
C ALA A 11 8.02 -29.87 -10.71
N VAL A 12 7.99 -30.47 -9.51
CA VAL A 12 7.05 -30.08 -8.45
C VAL A 12 7.33 -28.62 -8.08
N ARG A 13 6.39 -27.74 -8.36
CA ARG A 13 6.52 -26.30 -8.06
C ARG A 13 6.56 -26.09 -6.56
N PRO A 14 7.56 -25.34 -6.03
CA PRO A 14 7.59 -25.00 -4.61
C PRO A 14 6.35 -24.20 -4.21
N ARG A 15 5.72 -24.61 -3.09
CA ARG A 15 4.44 -24.04 -2.65
C ARG A 15 4.64 -22.95 -1.63
N ILE A 16 4.06 -21.77 -1.94
CA ILE A 16 4.11 -20.58 -1.11
C ILE A 16 2.69 -20.28 -0.60
N LEU A 17 2.58 -19.95 0.67
CA LEU A 17 1.36 -19.44 1.29
C LEU A 17 1.54 -18.00 1.72
N ILE A 18 0.64 -17.11 1.30
CA ILE A 18 0.61 -15.71 1.71
C ILE A 18 -0.62 -15.47 2.59
N ILE A 19 -0.44 -14.83 3.73
CA ILE A 19 -1.52 -14.44 4.66
C ILE A 19 -1.69 -12.93 4.62
N VAL A 20 -2.92 -12.47 4.39
CA VAL A 20 -3.35 -11.07 4.47
C VAL A 20 -4.62 -11.01 5.31
N GLN A 21 -4.72 -10.08 6.27
CA GLN A 21 -5.90 -9.97 7.12
C GLN A 21 -6.73 -8.71 6.86
N ASN A 22 -6.09 -7.61 6.51
CA ASN A 22 -6.74 -6.30 6.41
C ASN A 22 -7.56 -6.10 5.13
N LEU A 23 -7.17 -6.71 4.02
CA LEU A 23 -7.80 -6.51 2.72
C LEU A 23 -8.02 -7.84 1.96
N PRO A 24 -9.10 -7.95 1.17
CA PRO A 24 -9.27 -9.07 0.25
C PRO A 24 -8.28 -8.99 -0.93
N VAL A 25 -7.85 -10.14 -1.46
CA VAL A 25 -7.05 -10.23 -2.67
C VAL A 25 -7.97 -10.66 -3.83
N PRO A 26 -7.89 -10.05 -5.03
CA PRO A 26 -6.84 -9.16 -5.56
C PRO A 26 -6.98 -7.66 -5.26
N PHE A 27 -7.88 -7.29 -4.36
CA PHE A 27 -8.10 -5.89 -4.01
C PHE A 27 -6.88 -5.23 -3.35
N ASP A 28 -6.14 -5.97 -2.49
CA ASP A 28 -4.81 -5.58 -2.06
C ASP A 28 -3.84 -5.65 -3.25
N ARG A 29 -3.54 -4.48 -3.78
CA ARG A 29 -2.76 -4.34 -5.01
C ARG A 29 -1.32 -4.81 -4.85
N ARG A 30 -0.69 -4.54 -3.70
CA ARG A 30 0.68 -4.96 -3.44
C ARG A 30 0.76 -6.48 -3.42
N VAL A 31 -0.06 -7.11 -2.60
CA VAL A 31 -0.08 -8.57 -2.48
C VAL A 31 -0.46 -9.23 -3.81
N TRP A 32 -1.33 -8.61 -4.60
CA TRP A 32 -1.66 -9.14 -5.93
C TRP A 32 -0.47 -9.10 -6.89
N LEU A 33 0.29 -8.02 -6.92
CA LEU A 33 1.52 -7.91 -7.71
C LEU A 33 2.57 -8.94 -7.27
N GLU A 34 2.72 -9.16 -5.97
CA GLU A 34 3.58 -10.18 -5.38
C GLU A 34 3.16 -11.60 -5.80
N CYS A 35 1.86 -11.92 -5.73
CA CYS A 35 1.33 -13.19 -6.19
C CYS A 35 1.62 -13.46 -7.66
N ARG A 36 1.37 -12.47 -8.52
CA ARG A 36 1.67 -12.58 -9.97
C ARG A 36 3.15 -12.79 -10.23
N ALA A 37 4.01 -12.05 -9.52
CA ALA A 37 5.47 -12.19 -9.65
C ALA A 37 5.94 -13.60 -9.29
N LEU A 38 5.49 -14.15 -8.15
CA LEU A 38 5.85 -15.50 -7.72
C LEU A 38 5.29 -16.59 -8.65
N THR A 39 4.05 -16.43 -9.12
CA THR A 39 3.44 -17.38 -10.07
C THR A 39 4.21 -17.39 -11.40
N ALA A 40 4.59 -16.21 -11.91
CA ALA A 40 5.42 -16.08 -13.10
C ALA A 40 6.83 -16.66 -12.92
N ALA A 41 7.38 -16.61 -11.70
CA ALA A 41 8.66 -17.23 -11.33
C ALA A 41 8.57 -18.75 -11.11
N GLY A 42 7.39 -19.37 -11.31
CA GLY A 42 7.20 -20.81 -11.25
C GLY A 42 6.82 -21.38 -9.88
N TYR A 43 6.40 -20.53 -8.94
CA TYR A 43 5.88 -20.97 -7.64
C TYR A 43 4.38 -21.32 -7.70
N ASP A 44 3.93 -22.27 -6.87
CA ASP A 44 2.49 -22.52 -6.60
C ASP A 44 2.03 -21.64 -5.44
N VAL A 45 1.29 -20.58 -5.76
CA VAL A 45 0.90 -19.54 -4.81
C VAL A 45 -0.52 -19.75 -4.31
N THR A 46 -0.66 -19.80 -2.99
CA THR A 46 -1.96 -19.82 -2.29
C THR A 46 -2.04 -18.61 -1.37
N VAL A 47 -3.15 -17.88 -1.41
CA VAL A 47 -3.41 -16.74 -0.51
C VAL A 47 -4.55 -17.09 0.45
N VAL A 48 -4.38 -16.71 1.72
CA VAL A 48 -5.45 -16.71 2.73
C VAL A 48 -5.76 -15.26 3.09
N CYS A 49 -6.99 -14.82 2.84
CA CYS A 49 -7.42 -13.44 3.07
C CYS A 49 -8.91 -13.36 3.46
N PRO A 50 -9.40 -12.22 3.98
CA PRO A 50 -10.83 -11.98 4.10
C PRO A 50 -11.49 -11.94 2.72
N LYS A 51 -12.79 -12.25 2.65
CA LYS A 51 -13.56 -12.09 1.42
C LYS A 51 -14.15 -10.67 1.30
N GLY A 52 -14.15 -10.12 0.10
CA GLY A 52 -14.98 -8.98 -0.26
C GLY A 52 -16.47 -9.34 -0.29
N LYS A 53 -17.35 -8.34 -0.47
CA LYS A 53 -18.81 -8.49 -0.37
C LYS A 53 -19.34 -9.64 -1.23
N ASP A 54 -18.92 -9.72 -2.49
CA ASP A 54 -19.42 -10.68 -3.49
C ASP A 54 -18.39 -11.77 -3.85
N ASP A 55 -17.27 -11.84 -3.10
CA ASP A 55 -16.23 -12.82 -3.38
C ASP A 55 -16.65 -14.25 -3.05
N PRO A 56 -16.27 -15.27 -3.84
CA PRO A 56 -16.40 -16.67 -3.46
C PRO A 56 -15.40 -17.03 -2.35
N ARG A 57 -15.70 -18.08 -1.57
CA ARG A 57 -14.78 -18.60 -0.52
C ARG A 57 -13.53 -19.27 -1.09
N TYR A 58 -13.59 -19.70 -2.33
CA TYR A 58 -12.50 -20.34 -3.08
C TYR A 58 -12.51 -19.84 -4.50
N GLN A 59 -11.36 -19.45 -5.00
CA GLN A 59 -11.16 -18.99 -6.37
C GLN A 59 -9.76 -19.30 -6.84
N VAL A 60 -9.59 -19.60 -8.12
CA VAL A 60 -8.30 -19.58 -8.80
C VAL A 60 -8.33 -18.46 -9.82
N LEU A 61 -7.40 -17.53 -9.72
CA LEU A 61 -7.30 -16.38 -10.58
C LEU A 61 -5.85 -16.21 -11.03
N GLU A 62 -5.61 -16.16 -12.33
CA GLU A 62 -4.26 -16.05 -12.92
C GLU A 62 -3.25 -17.07 -12.34
N GLY A 63 -3.68 -18.29 -12.05
CA GLY A 63 -2.85 -19.33 -11.45
C GLY A 63 -2.68 -19.25 -9.94
N VAL A 64 -3.19 -18.22 -9.27
CA VAL A 64 -3.14 -18.05 -7.82
C VAL A 64 -4.39 -18.64 -7.17
N THR A 65 -4.21 -19.50 -6.17
CA THR A 65 -5.30 -20.06 -5.36
C THR A 65 -5.66 -19.11 -4.23
N LEU A 66 -6.91 -18.61 -4.20
CA LEU A 66 -7.44 -17.73 -3.15
C LEU A 66 -8.35 -18.51 -2.21
N LEU A 67 -8.02 -18.56 -0.94
CA LEU A 67 -8.82 -19.13 0.15
C LEU A 67 -9.31 -17.98 1.03
N LYS A 68 -10.63 -17.75 1.03
CA LYS A 68 -11.21 -16.56 1.66
C LYS A 68 -12.13 -16.92 2.82
N TYR A 69 -11.96 -16.26 3.95
CA TYR A 69 -12.87 -16.35 5.11
C TYR A 69 -13.80 -15.13 5.18
N ARG A 70 -14.95 -15.29 5.83
CA ARG A 70 -15.88 -14.17 6.04
C ARG A 70 -15.25 -13.18 7.02
N PRO A 71 -15.12 -11.89 6.69
CA PRO A 71 -14.57 -10.91 7.63
C PRO A 71 -15.51 -10.75 8.83
N TYR A 72 -14.94 -10.48 9.98
CA TYR A 72 -15.67 -10.01 11.17
C TYR A 72 -15.75 -8.48 11.08
N ALA A 73 -16.94 -7.91 11.24
CA ALA A 73 -17.14 -6.47 11.26
C ALA A 73 -17.04 -5.99 12.72
N PRO A 74 -15.97 -5.27 13.11
CA PRO A 74 -15.80 -4.80 14.47
C PRO A 74 -16.82 -3.68 14.80
N GLY A 75 -17.25 -3.64 16.06
CA GLY A 75 -18.15 -2.59 16.56
C GLY A 75 -17.45 -1.28 16.96
N GLY A 76 -16.19 -1.05 16.52
CA GLY A 76 -15.44 0.19 16.76
C GLY A 76 -14.84 0.33 18.18
N SER A 77 -15.06 -0.61 19.09
CA SER A 77 -14.48 -0.59 20.44
C SER A 77 -13.19 -1.41 20.54
N ALA A 78 -12.30 -1.08 21.49
CA ALA A 78 -11.05 -1.82 21.69
C ALA A 78 -11.25 -3.33 21.95
N PRO A 79 -12.23 -3.80 22.74
CA PRO A 79 -12.53 -5.22 22.87
C PRO A 79 -12.95 -5.88 21.56
N SER A 80 -13.66 -5.15 20.69
CA SER A 80 -14.11 -5.64 19.39
C SER A 80 -12.93 -5.96 18.46
N PHE A 81 -11.85 -5.18 18.49
CA PHE A 81 -10.63 -5.47 17.74
C PHE A 81 -9.92 -6.75 18.23
N ILE A 82 -9.93 -7.01 19.54
CA ILE A 82 -9.37 -8.25 20.09
C ILE A 82 -10.15 -9.48 19.56
N VAL A 83 -11.49 -9.39 19.57
CA VAL A 83 -12.35 -10.45 19.02
C VAL A 83 -12.13 -10.63 17.53
N GLU A 84 -12.02 -9.53 16.78
CA GLU A 84 -11.71 -9.57 15.33
C GLU A 84 -10.39 -10.30 15.06
N TYR A 85 -9.32 -9.93 15.76
CA TYR A 85 -8.02 -10.56 15.55
C TYR A 85 -7.98 -12.03 15.98
N ALA A 86 -8.66 -12.38 17.08
CA ALA A 86 -8.79 -13.78 17.51
C ALA A 86 -9.57 -14.61 16.47
N TYR A 87 -10.69 -14.09 15.98
CA TYR A 87 -11.48 -14.73 14.93
C TYR A 87 -10.66 -14.88 13.63
N SER A 88 -10.00 -13.81 13.18
CA SER A 88 -9.19 -13.82 11.96
C SER A 88 -8.02 -14.79 12.06
N PHE A 89 -7.38 -14.87 13.23
CA PHE A 89 -6.32 -15.84 13.50
C PHE A 89 -6.83 -17.29 13.38
N LEU A 90 -7.96 -17.62 14.02
CA LEU A 90 -8.54 -18.97 13.97
C LEU A 90 -9.03 -19.34 12.56
N ALA A 91 -9.69 -18.40 11.87
CA ALA A 91 -10.15 -18.60 10.49
C ALA A 91 -8.94 -18.82 9.54
N THR A 92 -7.90 -18.00 9.68
CA THR A 92 -6.65 -18.16 8.92
C THR A 92 -5.98 -19.49 9.22
N ALA A 93 -5.83 -19.88 10.49
CA ALA A 93 -5.23 -21.16 10.87
C ALA A 93 -5.97 -22.36 10.26
N ALA A 94 -7.31 -22.34 10.25
CA ALA A 94 -8.13 -23.38 9.61
C ALA A 94 -7.87 -23.48 8.10
N LEU A 95 -7.75 -22.33 7.39
CA LEU A 95 -7.45 -22.31 5.96
C LEU A 95 -6.01 -22.70 5.66
N VAL A 96 -5.04 -22.34 6.50
CA VAL A 96 -3.65 -22.81 6.42
C VAL A 96 -3.58 -24.33 6.53
N LEU A 97 -4.30 -24.93 7.49
CA LEU A 97 -4.39 -26.40 7.62
C LEU A 97 -5.00 -27.04 6.36
N ARG A 98 -6.02 -26.42 5.76
CA ARG A 98 -6.60 -26.88 4.50
C ARG A 98 -5.61 -26.78 3.34
N ALA A 99 -4.89 -25.65 3.20
CA ALA A 99 -3.87 -25.48 2.17
C ALA A 99 -2.75 -26.54 2.30
N ARG A 100 -2.30 -26.77 3.54
CA ARG A 100 -1.25 -27.76 3.85
C ARG A 100 -1.63 -29.20 3.48
N ARG A 101 -2.91 -29.58 3.55
CA ARG A 101 -3.37 -30.93 3.14
C ARG A 101 -3.09 -31.24 1.68
N LYS A 102 -2.92 -30.22 0.82
CA LYS A 102 -2.55 -30.37 -0.59
C LYS A 102 -1.05 -30.60 -0.82
N GLY A 103 -0.22 -30.59 0.23
CA GLY A 103 1.22 -30.78 0.20
C GLY A 103 1.98 -29.80 1.10
N LYS A 104 3.29 -30.04 1.24
CA LYS A 104 4.19 -29.25 2.07
C LYS A 104 4.27 -27.80 1.57
N LEU A 105 4.27 -26.85 2.50
CA LEU A 105 4.51 -25.44 2.24
C LEU A 105 5.99 -25.15 2.45
N VAL A 106 6.66 -24.56 1.46
CA VAL A 106 8.09 -24.22 1.53
C VAL A 106 8.29 -22.88 2.21
N VAL A 107 7.46 -21.90 1.85
CA VAL A 107 7.48 -20.56 2.43
C VAL A 107 6.08 -20.16 2.88
N LEU A 108 6.01 -19.54 4.05
CA LEU A 108 4.88 -18.75 4.52
C LEU A 108 5.28 -17.29 4.50
N GLN A 109 4.51 -16.44 3.83
CA GLN A 109 4.57 -14.99 4.00
C GLN A 109 3.38 -14.54 4.84
N ALA A 110 3.59 -13.61 5.75
CA ALA A 110 2.51 -12.87 6.40
C ALA A 110 2.72 -11.38 6.21
N CYS A 111 1.67 -10.70 5.74
CA CYS A 111 1.60 -9.25 5.61
C CYS A 111 0.95 -8.67 6.85
N ASN A 112 1.50 -7.60 7.38
CA ASN A 112 0.85 -6.84 8.45
C ASN A 112 0.07 -5.63 7.90
N PRO A 113 -0.82 -5.02 8.67
CA PRO A 113 -1.34 -5.45 9.96
C PRO A 113 -2.24 -6.70 9.87
N PRO A 114 -2.41 -7.49 10.96
CA PRO A 114 -1.79 -7.42 12.29
C PRO A 114 -0.55 -8.33 12.43
N ASP A 115 0.28 -8.07 13.45
CA ASP A 115 1.50 -8.84 13.75
C ASP A 115 1.20 -10.09 14.61
N ILE A 116 0.24 -10.93 14.20
CA ILE A 116 -0.24 -12.05 15.04
C ILE A 116 0.02 -13.44 14.42
N PHE A 117 0.53 -13.55 13.20
CA PHE A 117 0.63 -14.83 12.49
C PHE A 117 1.93 -15.61 12.74
N TRP A 118 2.86 -15.08 13.51
CA TRP A 118 4.10 -15.76 13.90
C TRP A 118 3.90 -17.13 14.59
N PRO A 119 2.81 -17.40 15.37
CA PRO A 119 2.61 -18.73 15.93
C PRO A 119 2.34 -19.79 14.85
N ILE A 120 1.60 -19.44 13.80
CA ILE A 120 1.37 -20.31 12.63
C ILE A 120 2.70 -20.61 11.93
N ALA A 121 3.53 -19.57 11.73
CA ALA A 121 4.86 -19.71 11.13
C ALA A 121 5.76 -20.65 11.95
N ARG A 122 5.79 -20.49 13.28
CA ARG A 122 6.57 -21.38 14.18
C ARG A 122 6.07 -22.82 14.15
N TRP A 123 4.77 -23.03 14.06
CA TRP A 123 4.18 -24.36 13.97
C TRP A 123 4.56 -25.03 12.64
N LEU A 124 4.39 -24.35 11.50
CA LEU A 124 4.77 -24.84 10.19
C LEU A 124 6.28 -25.14 10.08
N ARG A 125 7.11 -24.26 10.65
CA ARG A 125 8.57 -24.47 10.69
C ARG A 125 8.93 -25.77 11.41
N ARG A 126 8.36 -26.01 12.60
CA ARG A 126 8.65 -27.26 13.37
C ARG A 126 8.15 -28.51 12.66
N ARG A 127 7.05 -28.41 11.93
CA ARG A 127 6.42 -29.57 11.31
C ARG A 127 6.97 -29.88 9.91
N ASP A 128 7.20 -28.86 9.10
CA ASP A 128 7.50 -29.00 7.68
C ASP A 128 8.83 -28.36 7.27
N GLY A 129 9.49 -27.63 8.18
CA GLY A 129 10.66 -26.82 7.87
C GLY A 129 10.32 -25.56 7.05
N THR A 130 9.06 -25.13 7.05
CA THR A 130 8.59 -23.96 6.32
C THR A 130 9.35 -22.71 6.75
N ARG A 131 9.85 -21.93 5.81
CA ARG A 131 10.47 -20.62 6.05
C ARG A 131 9.42 -19.55 6.19
N PHE A 132 9.72 -18.51 6.96
CA PHE A 132 8.81 -17.41 7.22
C PHE A 132 9.36 -16.09 6.69
N VAL A 133 8.63 -15.48 5.76
CA VAL A 133 8.85 -14.12 5.27
C VAL A 133 7.84 -13.20 5.94
N PHE A 134 8.32 -12.16 6.59
CA PHE A 134 7.48 -11.10 7.12
C PHE A 134 7.46 -9.93 6.15
N ASP A 135 6.33 -9.67 5.53
CA ASP A 135 6.12 -8.52 4.65
C ASP A 135 5.56 -7.36 5.50
N HIS A 136 6.48 -6.45 5.83
CA HIS A 136 6.27 -5.37 6.78
C HIS A 136 5.70 -4.15 6.07
N HIS A 137 4.37 -4.07 6.00
CA HIS A 137 3.62 -3.01 5.30
C HIS A 137 3.38 -1.78 6.16
N ASP A 138 3.10 -1.99 7.46
CA ASP A 138 2.64 -0.96 8.38
C ASP A 138 3.37 -1.03 9.72
N LEU A 139 3.46 0.12 10.39
CA LEU A 139 3.97 0.25 11.74
C LEU A 139 2.81 0.26 12.73
N CYS A 140 2.35 -0.93 13.16
CA CYS A 140 1.20 -1.07 14.05
C CYS A 140 1.29 -0.22 15.34
N PRO A 141 2.47 -0.09 16.03
CA PRO A 141 2.60 0.77 17.19
C PRO A 141 2.44 2.26 16.89
N GLU A 142 3.02 2.74 15.77
CA GLU A 142 2.93 4.12 15.33
C GLU A 142 1.53 4.46 14.79
N LEU A 143 0.89 3.52 14.12
CA LEU A 143 -0.50 3.64 13.68
C LEU A 143 -1.45 3.79 14.88
N TYR A 144 -1.22 3.02 15.95
CA TYR A 144 -1.97 3.16 17.19
C TYR A 144 -1.79 4.57 17.80
N ASP A 145 -0.56 5.07 17.88
CA ASP A 145 -0.28 6.41 18.41
C ASP A 145 -0.94 7.51 17.56
N SER A 146 -0.97 7.36 16.24
CA SER A 146 -1.58 8.35 15.35
C SER A 146 -3.10 8.43 15.48
N ARG A 147 -3.75 7.31 15.81
CA ARG A 147 -5.21 7.22 16.01
C ARG A 147 -5.64 7.56 17.45
N PHE A 148 -4.77 7.33 18.42
CA PHE A 148 -5.02 7.51 19.84
C PHE A 148 -3.87 8.29 20.50
N PRO A 149 -3.74 9.62 20.25
CA PRO A 149 -2.62 10.42 20.78
C PRO A 149 -2.52 10.37 22.31
N ASP A 150 -3.68 10.31 23.01
CA ASP A 150 -3.78 10.15 24.47
C ASP A 150 -3.92 8.68 24.90
N GLY A 151 -3.56 7.76 24.01
CA GLY A 151 -3.76 6.33 24.19
C GLY A 151 -2.97 5.75 25.36
N ARG A 152 -3.54 4.69 25.96
CA ARG A 152 -2.89 3.98 27.07
C ARG A 152 -1.61 3.31 26.60
N THR A 153 -0.55 3.35 27.40
CA THR A 153 0.75 2.72 27.11
C THR A 153 0.71 1.19 27.01
N LEU A 154 -0.25 0.54 27.67
CA LEU A 154 -0.37 -0.92 27.72
C LEU A 154 -0.69 -1.56 26.36
N PRO A 155 -1.68 -1.09 25.57
CA PRO A 155 -1.91 -1.61 24.22
C PRO A 155 -0.70 -1.44 23.31
N LYS A 156 -0.04 -0.28 23.35
CA LYS A 156 1.19 -0.03 22.58
C LYS A 156 2.31 -1.02 22.92
N ARG A 157 2.52 -1.32 24.22
CA ARG A 157 3.50 -2.35 24.64
C ARG A 157 3.12 -3.73 24.11
N GLY A 158 1.82 -4.06 24.05
CA GLY A 158 1.33 -5.28 23.44
C GLY A 158 1.66 -5.36 21.94
N LEU A 159 1.41 -4.28 21.20
CA LEU A 159 1.74 -4.18 19.77
C LEU A 159 3.25 -4.33 19.52
N LEU A 160 4.09 -3.65 20.31
CA LEU A 160 5.55 -3.78 20.23
C LEU A 160 6.02 -5.22 20.55
N ALA A 161 5.36 -5.92 21.47
CA ALA A 161 5.69 -7.32 21.78
C ALA A 161 5.31 -8.26 20.62
N LEU A 162 4.16 -8.05 19.98
CA LEU A 162 3.72 -8.81 18.80
C LEU A 162 4.64 -8.56 17.61
N GLU A 163 4.98 -7.31 17.32
CA GLU A 163 5.93 -6.93 16.28
C GLU A 163 7.28 -7.60 16.51
N ARG A 164 7.84 -7.50 17.73
CA ARG A 164 9.11 -8.16 18.07
C ARG A 164 9.05 -9.67 17.88
N ALA A 165 7.96 -10.32 18.31
CA ALA A 165 7.77 -11.76 18.13
C ALA A 165 7.71 -12.15 16.65
N THR A 166 7.10 -11.33 15.80
CA THR A 166 7.03 -11.50 14.34
C THR A 166 8.43 -11.37 13.72
N PHE A 167 9.17 -10.30 14.02
CA PHE A 167 10.55 -10.13 13.55
C PHE A 167 11.46 -11.28 13.97
N HIS A 168 11.45 -11.68 15.25
CA HIS A 168 12.26 -12.80 15.74
C HIS A 168 11.91 -14.13 15.09
N THR A 169 10.65 -14.31 14.66
CA THR A 169 10.23 -15.53 13.99
C THR A 169 10.58 -15.52 12.51
N ALA A 170 10.63 -14.35 11.85
CA ALA A 170 10.91 -14.26 10.43
C ALA A 170 12.32 -14.72 10.06
N ASP A 171 12.45 -15.52 9.00
CA ASP A 171 13.73 -15.85 8.36
C ASP A 171 14.20 -14.69 7.49
N HIS A 172 13.26 -13.93 6.91
CA HIS A 172 13.52 -12.74 6.12
C HIS A 172 12.41 -11.71 6.29
N VAL A 173 12.76 -10.43 6.20
CA VAL A 173 11.82 -9.30 6.24
C VAL A 173 11.83 -8.60 4.88
N VAL A 174 10.67 -8.41 4.31
CA VAL A 174 10.45 -7.51 3.17
C VAL A 174 9.90 -6.21 3.74
N ALA A 175 10.61 -5.11 3.55
CA ALA A 175 10.23 -3.78 4.04
C ALA A 175 9.80 -2.89 2.88
N THR A 176 8.77 -2.06 3.08
CA THR A 176 8.24 -1.18 2.03
C THR A 176 9.15 -0.02 1.67
N ASN A 177 10.08 0.35 2.55
CA ASN A 177 11.06 1.41 2.33
C ASN A 177 12.28 1.28 3.26
N THR A 178 13.23 2.19 3.12
CA THR A 178 14.48 2.16 3.91
C THR A 178 14.23 2.44 5.39
N SER A 179 13.30 3.34 5.73
CA SER A 179 12.96 3.63 7.13
C SER A 179 12.35 2.41 7.83
N TYR A 180 11.51 1.64 7.13
CA TYR A 180 10.97 0.38 7.66
C TYR A 180 12.05 -0.70 7.78
N ALA A 181 13.00 -0.75 6.83
CA ALA A 181 14.16 -1.63 6.95
C ALA A 181 15.04 -1.26 8.16
N GLU A 182 15.28 0.04 8.43
CA GLU A 182 15.97 0.52 9.63
C GLU A 182 15.27 0.08 10.93
N ILE A 183 13.92 0.12 10.94
CA ILE A 183 13.11 -0.36 12.07
C ILE A 183 13.27 -1.88 12.24
N ALA A 184 13.22 -2.65 11.15
CA ALA A 184 13.41 -4.09 11.20
C ALA A 184 14.80 -4.48 11.73
N MET A 185 15.84 -3.76 11.33
CA MET A 185 17.22 -3.98 11.81
C MET A 185 17.42 -3.48 13.25
N GLY A 186 16.95 -2.28 13.59
CA GLY A 186 17.11 -1.68 14.90
C GLY A 186 16.18 -2.31 15.94
N ARG A 187 14.89 -1.99 15.87
CA ARG A 187 13.87 -2.45 16.83
C ARG A 187 13.60 -3.95 16.72
N GLY A 188 13.61 -4.47 15.48
CA GLY A 188 13.37 -5.88 15.19
C GLY A 188 14.59 -6.78 15.38
N GLY A 189 15.80 -6.23 15.47
CA GLY A 189 17.06 -6.98 15.66
C GLY A 189 17.43 -7.89 14.48
N LYS A 190 16.96 -7.55 13.26
CA LYS A 190 17.27 -8.33 12.04
C LYS A 190 18.66 -7.99 11.52
N ALA A 191 19.38 -9.00 11.02
CA ALA A 191 20.63 -8.75 10.31
C ALA A 191 20.33 -8.07 8.95
N PRO A 192 21.21 -7.18 8.44
CA PRO A 192 21.03 -6.51 7.15
C PRO A 192 20.75 -7.48 5.99
N ASP A 193 21.42 -8.63 5.97
CA ASP A 193 21.24 -9.67 4.94
C ASP A 193 19.87 -10.34 4.98
N ASP A 194 19.12 -10.22 6.06
CA ASP A 194 17.78 -10.77 6.25
C ASP A 194 16.69 -9.71 6.11
N VAL A 195 17.02 -8.54 5.56
CA VAL A 195 16.06 -7.47 5.25
C VAL A 195 16.24 -7.04 3.80
N THR A 196 15.13 -6.96 3.06
CA THR A 196 15.14 -6.46 1.67
C THR A 196 14.07 -5.39 1.51
N VAL A 197 14.46 -4.24 0.94
CA VAL A 197 13.50 -3.20 0.59
C VAL A 197 12.84 -3.54 -0.74
N VAL A 198 11.52 -3.70 -0.71
CA VAL A 198 10.65 -3.88 -1.87
C VAL A 198 9.52 -2.86 -1.78
N ARG A 199 9.63 -1.78 -2.53
CA ARG A 199 8.65 -0.69 -2.50
C ARG A 199 7.34 -1.11 -3.17
N THR A 200 6.23 -0.51 -2.74
CA THR A 200 4.95 -0.61 -3.44
C THR A 200 4.99 0.35 -4.64
N GLY A 201 5.61 -0.07 -5.72
CA GLY A 201 5.64 0.72 -6.96
C GLY A 201 4.31 0.69 -7.70
N PRO A 202 3.95 1.76 -8.43
CA PRO A 202 2.79 1.73 -9.29
C PRO A 202 2.91 0.64 -10.36
N ASP A 203 1.81 -0.05 -10.61
CA ASP A 203 1.67 -0.99 -11.72
C ASP A 203 1.54 -0.17 -13.02
N GLN A 204 2.64 -0.07 -13.76
CA GLN A 204 2.72 0.71 -14.99
C GLN A 204 1.88 0.13 -16.12
N ASP A 205 1.57 -1.16 -16.09
CA ASP A 205 0.69 -1.80 -17.10
C ASP A 205 -0.77 -1.36 -16.88
N ARG A 206 -1.16 -1.13 -15.62
CA ARG A 206 -2.50 -0.71 -15.23
C ARG A 206 -2.68 0.82 -15.22
N LEU A 207 -1.70 1.55 -14.73
CA LEU A 207 -1.74 3.01 -14.54
C LEU A 207 -1.00 3.72 -15.69
N GLN A 208 -1.60 3.72 -16.88
CA GLN A 208 -1.07 4.41 -18.04
C GLN A 208 -1.78 5.74 -18.27
N ARG A 209 -1.00 6.80 -18.46
CA ARG A 209 -1.51 8.11 -18.81
C ARG A 209 -2.24 8.06 -20.15
N LYS A 210 -3.45 8.62 -20.18
CA LYS A 210 -4.30 8.74 -21.38
C LYS A 210 -4.42 10.21 -21.79
N ALA A 211 -5.15 10.47 -22.87
CA ALA A 211 -5.55 11.84 -23.23
C ALA A 211 -6.41 12.46 -22.12
N ALA A 212 -6.22 13.73 -21.85
CA ALA A 212 -7.01 14.48 -20.88
C ALA A 212 -8.49 14.48 -21.28
N VAL A 213 -9.39 14.43 -20.29
CA VAL A 213 -10.83 14.52 -20.44
C VAL A 213 -11.30 15.90 -19.95
N PRO A 214 -11.43 16.92 -20.84
CA PRO A 214 -11.71 18.31 -20.43
C PRO A 214 -12.96 18.48 -19.58
N ALA A 215 -13.97 17.66 -19.77
CA ALA A 215 -15.21 17.68 -19.00
C ALA A 215 -14.99 17.52 -17.47
N LEU A 216 -13.94 16.80 -17.06
CA LEU A 216 -13.60 16.62 -15.65
C LEU A 216 -13.13 17.92 -14.96
N ARG A 217 -12.77 18.95 -15.73
CA ARG A 217 -12.46 20.29 -15.21
C ARG A 217 -13.72 21.10 -14.86
N ARG A 218 -14.89 20.63 -15.19
CA ARG A 218 -16.19 21.25 -14.89
C ARG A 218 -16.25 22.74 -15.30
N GLY A 219 -15.79 23.02 -16.54
CA GLY A 219 -15.74 24.37 -17.10
C GLY A 219 -14.56 25.24 -16.61
N ARG A 220 -13.68 24.72 -15.77
CA ARG A 220 -12.50 25.43 -15.25
C ARG A 220 -11.24 25.13 -16.05
N LYS A 221 -10.22 25.96 -15.91
CA LYS A 221 -8.95 25.82 -16.62
C LYS A 221 -8.12 24.65 -16.09
N HIS A 222 -8.10 24.46 -14.78
CA HIS A 222 -7.23 23.51 -14.10
C HIS A 222 -8.03 22.47 -13.27
N LEU A 223 -7.47 21.26 -13.15
CA LEU A 223 -7.92 20.24 -12.23
C LEU A 223 -6.77 19.87 -11.28
N VAL A 224 -7.06 19.81 -9.99
CA VAL A 224 -6.16 19.33 -8.94
C VAL A 224 -6.73 18.06 -8.35
N ALA A 225 -5.91 17.01 -8.18
CA ALA A 225 -6.39 15.70 -7.81
C ALA A 225 -5.82 15.22 -6.46
N TYR A 226 -6.65 14.55 -5.69
CA TYR A 226 -6.26 13.67 -4.59
C TYR A 226 -6.76 12.25 -4.85
N ILE A 227 -5.93 11.25 -4.54
CA ILE A 227 -6.32 9.84 -4.50
C ILE A 227 -5.77 9.21 -3.23
N GLY A 228 -6.58 8.45 -2.52
CA GLY A 228 -6.13 7.69 -1.35
C GLY A 228 -7.22 7.36 -0.35
N VAL A 229 -6.79 6.78 0.76
CA VAL A 229 -7.63 6.58 1.94
C VAL A 229 -7.93 7.95 2.57
N MET A 230 -9.10 8.11 3.16
CA MET A 230 -9.54 9.32 3.83
C MET A 230 -9.74 9.05 5.32
N GLY A 231 -8.64 8.72 6.00
CA GLY A 231 -8.59 8.58 7.45
C GLY A 231 -8.10 9.86 8.14
N PRO A 232 -8.20 9.94 9.47
CA PRO A 232 -7.74 11.11 10.22
C PRO A 232 -6.24 11.41 10.04
N GLN A 233 -5.44 10.38 9.77
CA GLN A 233 -3.98 10.49 9.58
C GLN A 233 -3.58 10.97 8.17
N ASP A 234 -4.52 10.99 7.20
CA ASP A 234 -4.19 11.26 5.80
C ASP A 234 -4.26 12.76 5.44
N GLY A 235 -4.72 13.63 6.36
CA GLY A 235 -4.71 15.09 6.23
C GLY A 235 -5.56 15.66 5.09
N VAL A 236 -6.58 14.92 4.63
CA VAL A 236 -7.44 15.36 3.52
C VAL A 236 -8.24 16.62 3.89
N ASP A 237 -8.55 16.80 5.15
CA ASP A 237 -9.16 18.04 5.68
C ASP A 237 -8.25 19.25 5.47
N LEU A 238 -6.93 19.10 5.61
CA LEU A 238 -5.96 20.16 5.31
C LEU A 238 -5.95 20.49 3.82
N ALA A 239 -6.10 19.48 2.94
CA ALA A 239 -6.23 19.71 1.50
C ALA A 239 -7.55 20.43 1.14
N VAL A 240 -8.67 20.09 1.79
CA VAL A 240 -9.96 20.81 1.62
C VAL A 240 -9.83 22.27 2.08
N ARG A 241 -9.17 22.52 3.21
CA ARG A 241 -8.88 23.87 3.69
C ARG A 241 -7.92 24.64 2.78
N ALA A 242 -6.93 23.95 2.18
CA ALA A 242 -6.05 24.57 1.19
C ALA A 242 -6.83 24.93 -0.09
N ALA A 243 -7.76 24.12 -0.54
CA ALA A 243 -8.65 24.44 -1.64
C ALA A 243 -9.54 25.67 -1.32
N ALA A 244 -10.07 25.76 -0.08
CA ALA A 244 -10.77 26.97 0.38
C ALA A 244 -9.88 28.22 0.31
N TYR A 245 -8.64 28.09 0.75
CA TYR A 245 -7.69 29.20 0.69
C TYR A 245 -7.37 29.60 -0.76
N VAL A 246 -7.23 28.65 -1.68
CA VAL A 246 -7.06 28.91 -3.12
C VAL A 246 -8.23 29.71 -3.68
N VAL A 247 -9.45 29.28 -3.40
CA VAL A 247 -10.67 29.91 -3.94
C VAL A 247 -10.94 31.25 -3.26
N HIS A 248 -11.04 31.29 -1.93
CA HIS A 248 -11.54 32.48 -1.21
C HIS A 248 -10.48 33.52 -0.90
N ASN A 249 -9.23 33.09 -0.60
CA ASN A 249 -8.18 34.05 -0.22
C ASN A 249 -7.29 34.45 -1.40
N LEU A 250 -7.04 33.51 -2.35
CA LEU A 250 -6.24 33.83 -3.54
C LEU A 250 -7.08 34.15 -4.77
N GLY A 251 -8.41 34.09 -4.67
CA GLY A 251 -9.34 34.48 -5.72
C GLY A 251 -9.31 33.62 -6.99
N ARG A 252 -8.90 32.34 -6.87
CA ARG A 252 -8.73 31.42 -8.01
C ARG A 252 -10.01 30.62 -8.25
N GLU A 253 -10.86 31.15 -9.12
CA GLU A 253 -12.10 30.47 -9.52
C GLU A 253 -11.92 29.49 -10.70
N ASP A 254 -10.76 29.49 -11.34
CA ASP A 254 -10.42 28.71 -12.52
C ASP A 254 -9.90 27.29 -12.19
N VAL A 255 -10.02 26.85 -10.93
CA VAL A 255 -9.52 25.57 -10.44
C VAL A 255 -10.64 24.66 -9.97
N ALA A 256 -10.68 23.43 -10.48
CA ALA A 256 -11.50 22.35 -9.96
C ALA A 256 -10.63 21.39 -9.12
N PHE A 257 -11.23 20.78 -8.11
CA PHE A 257 -10.60 19.75 -7.27
C PHE A 257 -11.41 18.47 -7.34
N THR A 258 -10.76 17.32 -7.47
CA THR A 258 -11.40 16.00 -7.38
C THR A 258 -10.65 15.15 -6.38
N PHE A 259 -11.33 14.75 -5.28
CA PHE A 259 -10.78 13.96 -4.20
C PHE A 259 -11.39 12.55 -4.23
N MET A 260 -10.63 11.59 -4.78
CA MET A 260 -11.05 10.20 -4.98
C MET A 260 -10.59 9.33 -3.83
N GLY A 261 -11.50 8.63 -3.21
CA GLY A 261 -11.22 7.69 -2.12
C GLY A 261 -12.34 7.57 -1.12
N SER A 262 -12.11 6.79 -0.10
CA SER A 262 -13.05 6.59 1.01
C SER A 262 -12.28 6.29 2.30
N GLY A 263 -12.95 6.38 3.43
CA GLY A 263 -12.37 6.11 4.74
C GLY A 263 -13.22 6.72 5.86
N ASP A 264 -12.74 6.58 7.08
CA ASP A 264 -13.49 6.96 8.28
C ASP A 264 -13.86 8.45 8.32
N SER A 265 -13.06 9.31 7.67
CA SER A 265 -13.28 10.77 7.62
C SER A 265 -14.15 11.23 6.45
N TYR A 266 -14.58 10.34 5.53
CA TYR A 266 -15.25 10.76 4.30
C TYR A 266 -16.46 11.68 4.53
N HIS A 267 -17.37 11.32 5.43
CA HIS A 267 -18.57 12.13 5.71
C HIS A 267 -18.23 13.47 6.35
N GLN A 268 -17.19 13.52 7.16
CA GLN A 268 -16.69 14.77 7.76
C GLN A 268 -16.08 15.69 6.70
N LEU A 269 -15.40 15.15 5.69
CA LEU A 269 -14.85 15.91 4.57
C LEU A 269 -15.94 16.49 3.66
N VAL A 270 -17.03 15.75 3.43
CA VAL A 270 -18.21 16.27 2.72
C VAL A 270 -18.82 17.42 3.48
N ALA A 271 -19.02 17.29 4.79
CA ALA A 271 -19.54 18.36 5.64
C ALA A 271 -18.61 19.58 5.65
N LEU A 272 -17.29 19.38 5.76
CA LEU A 272 -16.30 20.45 5.72
C LEU A 272 -16.29 21.21 4.39
N ARG A 273 -16.39 20.49 3.26
CA ARG A 273 -16.55 21.10 1.94
C ARG A 273 -17.78 22.02 1.89
N ASP A 274 -18.90 21.55 2.42
CA ASP A 274 -20.19 22.27 2.39
C ASP A 274 -20.15 23.49 3.33
N GLU A 275 -19.56 23.34 4.53
CA GLU A 275 -19.33 24.44 5.47
C GLU A 275 -18.48 25.57 4.86
N LEU A 276 -17.46 25.20 4.07
CA LEU A 276 -16.56 26.14 3.42
C LEU A 276 -17.10 26.69 2.08
N GLY A 277 -18.30 26.33 1.65
CA GLY A 277 -18.90 26.80 0.41
C GLY A 277 -18.17 26.36 -0.86
N LEU A 278 -17.64 25.12 -0.86
CA LEU A 278 -16.79 24.60 -1.95
C LEU A 278 -17.49 23.55 -2.84
N GLN A 279 -18.83 23.44 -2.79
CA GLN A 279 -19.59 22.43 -3.53
C GLN A 279 -19.35 22.49 -5.04
N ASP A 280 -19.20 23.71 -5.58
CA ASP A 280 -18.95 23.93 -7.00
C ASP A 280 -17.48 23.68 -7.39
N TYR A 281 -16.56 23.68 -6.43
CA TYR A 281 -15.12 23.55 -6.64
C TYR A 281 -14.58 22.16 -6.35
N ILE A 282 -15.11 21.48 -5.33
CA ILE A 282 -14.62 20.16 -4.88
C ILE A 282 -15.65 19.08 -5.18
N GLU A 283 -15.22 18.08 -5.92
CA GLU A 283 -15.91 16.82 -6.08
C GLU A 283 -15.31 15.76 -5.16
N LEU A 284 -16.16 15.04 -4.42
CA LEU A 284 -15.85 13.92 -3.55
C LEU A 284 -16.65 12.69 -4.03
N PRO A 285 -16.23 12.03 -5.13
CA PRO A 285 -17.00 10.94 -5.74
C PRO A 285 -16.97 9.66 -4.90
N GLY A 286 -16.24 9.67 -3.78
CA GLY A 286 -15.96 8.46 -3.04
C GLY A 286 -14.95 7.58 -3.76
N ARG A 287 -15.07 6.28 -3.57
CA ARG A 287 -14.25 5.30 -4.25
C ARG A 287 -14.73 5.10 -5.68
N VAL A 288 -13.83 5.22 -6.63
CA VAL A 288 -14.10 5.12 -8.07
C VAL A 288 -13.36 3.95 -8.73
N PRO A 289 -13.84 3.46 -9.90
CA PRO A 289 -13.13 2.47 -10.71
C PRO A 289 -11.79 3.00 -11.24
N ASP A 290 -10.88 2.08 -11.57
CA ASP A 290 -9.55 2.40 -12.09
C ASP A 290 -9.57 3.28 -13.35
N ASP A 291 -10.49 3.07 -14.27
CA ASP A 291 -10.63 3.93 -15.47
C ASP A 291 -10.94 5.38 -15.12
N THR A 292 -11.75 5.61 -14.08
CA THR A 292 -12.01 6.96 -13.58
C THR A 292 -10.76 7.56 -12.95
N VAL A 293 -10.01 6.79 -12.16
CA VAL A 293 -8.72 7.24 -11.61
C VAL A 293 -7.78 7.67 -12.73
N VAL A 294 -7.62 6.81 -13.75
CA VAL A 294 -6.76 7.09 -14.92
C VAL A 294 -7.19 8.38 -15.62
N ASN A 295 -8.49 8.56 -15.86
CA ASN A 295 -9.01 9.75 -16.54
C ASN A 295 -8.79 11.02 -15.72
N VAL A 296 -9.05 11.00 -14.41
CA VAL A 296 -8.84 12.15 -13.52
C VAL A 296 -7.35 12.49 -13.44
N LEU A 297 -6.48 11.52 -13.17
CA LEU A 297 -5.04 11.77 -13.07
C LEU A 297 -4.42 12.21 -14.42
N SER A 298 -4.92 11.68 -15.56
CA SER A 298 -4.48 12.13 -16.89
C SER A 298 -4.92 13.56 -17.21
N THR A 299 -5.95 14.08 -16.53
CA THR A 299 -6.50 15.43 -16.75
C THR A 299 -5.96 16.44 -15.74
N ALA A 300 -5.54 16.00 -14.58
CA ALA A 300 -5.06 16.85 -13.48
C ALA A 300 -3.77 17.58 -13.86
N ALA A 301 -3.57 18.74 -13.24
CA ALA A 301 -2.35 19.54 -13.35
C ALA A 301 -1.41 19.32 -12.16
N VAL A 302 -1.96 18.96 -10.98
CA VAL A 302 -1.22 18.80 -9.72
C VAL A 302 -1.84 17.65 -8.92
N GLY A 303 -1.01 16.83 -8.29
CA GLY A 303 -1.40 15.83 -7.29
C GLY A 303 -1.14 16.31 -5.87
N LEU A 304 -2.02 15.96 -4.92
CA LEU A 304 -1.91 16.39 -3.53
C LEU A 304 -1.52 15.23 -2.61
N SER A 305 -0.48 15.44 -1.78
CA SER A 305 -0.07 14.54 -0.68
C SER A 305 -0.06 15.35 0.64
N PRO A 306 -1.24 15.53 1.27
CA PRO A 306 -1.42 16.42 2.41
C PRO A 306 -1.16 15.73 3.75
N ASP A 307 -0.49 14.57 3.75
CA ASP A 307 -0.25 13.74 4.93
C ASP A 307 0.55 14.52 5.98
N PRO A 308 0.00 14.79 7.18
CA PRO A 308 0.66 15.61 8.18
C PRO A 308 1.84 14.87 8.81
N LYS A 309 2.88 15.61 9.21
CA LYS A 309 4.06 15.03 9.85
C LYS A 309 3.72 14.49 11.24
N ASN A 310 3.88 13.21 11.39
CA ASN A 310 3.81 12.48 12.66
C ASN A 310 4.77 11.27 12.57
N PRO A 311 5.01 10.54 13.67
CA PRO A 311 5.96 9.41 13.68
C PRO A 311 5.66 8.30 12.65
N LEU A 312 4.39 8.09 12.29
CA LEU A 312 3.99 7.14 11.25
C LEU A 312 4.25 7.70 9.86
N ASN A 313 3.69 8.86 9.56
CA ASN A 313 3.72 9.42 8.21
C ASN A 313 5.12 9.79 7.75
N ASP A 314 5.98 10.29 8.67
CA ASP A 314 7.35 10.72 8.34
C ASP A 314 8.22 9.58 7.78
N VAL A 315 7.93 8.35 8.19
CA VAL A 315 8.68 7.16 7.76
C VAL A 315 7.91 6.26 6.77
N SER A 316 6.67 6.64 6.41
CA SER A 316 5.82 5.86 5.50
C SER A 316 5.92 6.35 4.05
N THR A 317 5.96 5.42 3.10
CA THR A 317 5.89 5.76 1.69
C THR A 317 4.45 6.09 1.30
N MET A 318 4.21 7.30 0.83
CA MET A 318 2.91 7.73 0.32
C MET A 318 2.69 7.22 -1.11
N ASN A 319 1.97 6.09 -1.27
CA ASN A 319 1.73 5.45 -2.56
C ASN A 319 1.08 6.41 -3.57
N LYS A 320 0.20 7.30 -3.12
CA LYS A 320 -0.42 8.36 -3.95
C LYS A 320 0.62 9.21 -4.67
N THR A 321 1.72 9.54 -4.00
CA THR A 321 2.83 10.31 -4.58
C THR A 321 3.46 9.57 -5.77
N LEU A 322 3.70 8.26 -5.62
CA LEU A 322 4.25 7.43 -6.70
C LEU A 322 3.25 7.28 -7.86
N GLU A 323 1.96 7.18 -7.56
CA GLU A 323 0.91 7.15 -8.58
C GLU A 323 0.87 8.48 -9.36
N TYR A 324 0.94 9.64 -8.70
CA TYR A 324 1.04 10.93 -9.40
C TYR A 324 2.27 11.00 -10.31
N MET A 325 3.42 10.59 -9.84
CA MET A 325 4.66 10.56 -10.61
C MET A 325 4.53 9.66 -11.85
N ALA A 326 3.80 8.54 -11.76
CA ALA A 326 3.53 7.67 -12.90
C ALA A 326 2.68 8.35 -13.99
N PHE A 327 1.87 9.35 -13.61
CA PHE A 327 1.08 10.19 -14.53
C PHE A 327 1.78 11.49 -14.93
N GLU A 328 3.05 11.67 -14.60
CA GLU A 328 3.79 12.92 -14.82
C GLU A 328 3.15 14.14 -14.14
N LEU A 329 2.53 13.93 -13.00
CA LEU A 329 1.97 15.02 -12.21
C LEU A 329 3.00 15.51 -11.18
N PRO A 330 3.26 16.84 -11.11
CA PRO A 330 3.97 17.42 -10.01
C PRO A 330 3.14 17.26 -8.74
N VAL A 331 3.81 17.12 -7.61
CA VAL A 331 3.16 16.87 -6.32
C VAL A 331 3.35 18.07 -5.40
N VAL A 332 2.28 18.52 -4.74
CA VAL A 332 2.39 19.34 -3.54
C VAL A 332 2.25 18.43 -2.33
N ALA A 333 3.25 18.42 -1.46
CA ALA A 333 3.31 17.52 -0.32
C ALA A 333 3.72 18.26 0.96
N PHE A 334 3.26 17.79 2.11
CA PHE A 334 3.92 18.15 3.34
C PHE A 334 5.31 17.49 3.44
N ASP A 335 6.23 18.16 4.12
CA ASP A 335 7.63 17.78 4.22
C ASP A 335 7.80 16.56 5.15
N LEU A 336 7.83 15.37 4.54
CA LEU A 336 8.06 14.09 5.21
C LEU A 336 9.35 13.45 4.70
N LYS A 337 10.08 12.75 5.59
CA LYS A 337 11.35 12.06 5.27
C LYS A 337 11.20 11.14 4.06
N GLU A 338 10.22 10.22 4.08
CA GLU A 338 10.05 9.24 3.00
C GLU A 338 9.42 9.83 1.73
N THR A 339 8.63 10.91 1.82
CA THR A 339 8.14 11.61 0.64
C THR A 339 9.29 12.31 -0.09
N ARG A 340 10.27 12.89 0.63
CA ARG A 340 11.50 13.41 0.01
C ARG A 340 12.31 12.33 -0.69
N VAL A 341 12.48 11.18 -0.05
CA VAL A 341 13.18 10.03 -0.64
C VAL A 341 12.47 9.54 -1.90
N SER A 342 11.14 9.47 -1.88
CA SER A 342 10.34 8.95 -3.00
C SER A 342 10.23 9.94 -4.15
N ALA A 343 9.80 11.18 -3.89
CA ALA A 343 9.47 12.14 -4.93
C ALA A 343 10.68 12.96 -5.41
N GLY A 344 11.66 13.25 -4.55
CA GLY A 344 12.82 14.07 -4.96
C GLY A 344 12.38 15.40 -5.57
N GLU A 345 12.76 15.68 -6.81
CA GLU A 345 12.44 16.91 -7.54
C GLU A 345 11.01 16.93 -8.11
N ALA A 346 10.26 15.84 -8.02
CA ALA A 346 8.88 15.77 -8.50
C ALA A 346 7.88 16.41 -7.54
N ALA A 347 8.29 16.86 -6.33
CA ALA A 347 7.40 17.45 -5.34
C ALA A 347 7.88 18.82 -4.84
N THR A 348 6.92 19.68 -4.53
CA THR A 348 7.13 20.88 -3.72
C THR A 348 6.78 20.54 -2.27
N TYR A 349 7.73 20.77 -1.36
CA TYR A 349 7.63 20.38 0.05
C TYR A 349 7.26 21.55 0.92
N ILE A 350 6.16 21.41 1.65
CA ILE A 350 5.59 22.45 2.51
C ILE A 350 5.69 22.00 3.97
N ARG A 351 5.97 22.92 4.87
CA ARG A 351 5.94 22.66 6.30
C ARG A 351 4.58 22.08 6.69
N SER A 352 4.59 20.95 7.39
CA SER A 352 3.36 20.28 7.81
C SER A 352 2.43 21.22 8.58
N GLY A 353 1.16 21.23 8.16
CA GLY A 353 0.11 22.07 8.74
C GLY A 353 0.05 23.51 8.22
N ASP A 354 1.00 23.98 7.39
CA ASP A 354 0.93 25.30 6.77
C ASP A 354 0.02 25.29 5.54
N VAL A 355 -1.29 25.38 5.81
CA VAL A 355 -2.35 25.35 4.79
C VAL A 355 -2.20 26.49 3.78
N ALA A 356 -1.82 27.69 4.24
CA ALA A 356 -1.67 28.86 3.38
C ALA A 356 -0.48 28.71 2.42
N ALA A 357 0.67 28.19 2.90
CA ALA A 357 1.81 27.91 2.03
C ALA A 357 1.50 26.76 1.06
N TYR A 358 0.75 25.74 1.51
CA TYR A 358 0.30 24.63 0.66
C TYR A 358 -0.59 25.13 -0.48
N ALA A 359 -1.55 26.00 -0.20
CA ALA A 359 -2.40 26.64 -1.20
C ALA A 359 -1.61 27.50 -2.20
N ARG A 360 -0.65 28.31 -1.72
CA ARG A 360 0.22 29.09 -2.60
C ARG A 360 1.06 28.20 -3.52
N ALA A 361 1.59 27.11 -3.03
CA ALA A 361 2.35 26.14 -3.86
C ALA A 361 1.49 25.51 -4.95
N ILE A 362 0.21 25.20 -4.66
CA ILE A 362 -0.75 24.76 -5.68
C ILE A 362 -0.84 25.82 -6.79
N VAL A 363 -1.12 27.08 -6.44
CA VAL A 363 -1.30 28.18 -7.40
C VAL A 363 -0.02 28.44 -8.20
N GLU A 364 1.16 28.44 -7.56
CA GLU A 364 2.45 28.59 -8.23
C GLU A 364 2.63 27.52 -9.32
N LEU A 365 2.34 26.26 -9.01
CA LEU A 365 2.40 25.19 -10.00
C LEU A 365 1.32 25.33 -11.08
N LEU A 366 0.14 25.85 -10.79
CA LEU A 366 -0.89 26.08 -11.81
C LEU A 366 -0.51 27.18 -12.80
N ASP A 367 0.24 28.20 -12.34
CA ASP A 367 0.65 29.33 -13.17
C ASP A 367 1.94 29.06 -13.96
N ASP A 368 2.78 28.12 -13.54
CA ASP A 368 4.05 27.76 -14.18
C ASP A 368 3.96 26.40 -14.88
N SER A 369 3.63 26.40 -16.18
CA SER A 369 3.53 25.18 -16.99
C SER A 369 4.87 24.46 -17.16
N ASP A 370 5.95 25.23 -17.29
CA ASP A 370 7.28 24.67 -17.57
C ASP A 370 7.81 23.95 -16.33
N LYS A 371 7.60 24.54 -15.15
CA LYS A 371 7.91 23.91 -13.86
C LYS A 371 7.10 22.63 -13.67
N ARG A 372 5.79 22.65 -13.97
CA ARG A 372 4.95 21.44 -13.90
C ARG A 372 5.48 20.32 -14.80
N GLU A 373 5.83 20.66 -16.04
CA GLU A 373 6.34 19.70 -17.00
C GLU A 373 7.70 19.12 -16.56
N ALA A 374 8.61 19.95 -16.09
CA ALA A 374 9.92 19.53 -15.59
C ALA A 374 9.79 18.58 -14.39
N MET A 375 8.96 18.96 -13.39
CA MET A 375 8.71 18.13 -12.21
C MET A 375 8.01 16.82 -12.56
N GLY A 376 7.04 16.86 -13.45
CA GLY A 376 6.33 15.66 -13.92
C GLY A 376 7.26 14.66 -14.61
N LYS A 377 8.13 15.14 -15.53
CA LYS A 377 9.15 14.32 -16.20
C LYS A 377 10.15 13.73 -15.20
N ALA A 378 10.62 14.53 -14.25
CA ALA A 378 11.54 14.05 -13.20
C ALA A 378 10.90 12.89 -12.40
N GLY A 379 9.62 13.03 -12.02
CA GLY A 379 8.86 11.98 -11.35
C GLY A 379 8.73 10.72 -12.20
N ARG A 380 8.34 10.86 -13.46
CA ARG A 380 8.19 9.74 -14.38
C ARG A 380 9.50 8.96 -14.59
N ILE A 381 10.61 9.65 -14.77
CA ILE A 381 11.93 9.03 -14.89
C ILE A 381 12.28 8.19 -13.66
N ARG A 382 11.98 8.69 -12.46
CA ARG A 382 12.20 7.93 -11.23
C ARG A 382 11.35 6.66 -11.14
N ILE A 383 10.06 6.75 -11.54
CA ILE A 383 9.19 5.56 -11.60
C ILE A 383 9.76 4.54 -12.58
N GLU A 384 10.18 4.96 -13.76
CA GLU A 384 10.68 4.07 -14.80
C GLU A 384 12.03 3.45 -14.47
N ARG A 385 12.88 4.11 -13.69
CA ARG A 385 14.25 3.64 -13.42
C ARG A 385 14.44 2.99 -12.07
N GLU A 386 13.63 3.33 -11.05
CA GLU A 386 13.94 2.96 -9.67
C GLU A 386 12.72 2.45 -8.89
N LEU A 387 11.55 3.11 -9.02
CA LEU A 387 10.46 2.97 -8.10
C LEU A 387 9.30 2.12 -8.64
N GLY A 388 9.23 1.89 -9.96
CA GLY A 388 8.20 1.08 -10.59
C GLY A 388 8.27 -0.39 -10.17
N TRP A 389 7.12 -1.08 -10.24
CA TRP A 389 7.01 -2.47 -9.80
C TRP A 389 7.99 -3.41 -10.52
N SER A 390 8.30 -3.17 -11.79
CA SER A 390 9.25 -4.00 -12.56
C SER A 390 10.60 -4.18 -11.85
N TYR A 391 11.12 -3.13 -11.22
CA TYR A 391 12.37 -3.17 -10.43
C TYR A 391 12.20 -3.85 -9.08
N GLN A 392 11.07 -3.62 -8.45
CA GLN A 392 10.79 -4.19 -7.13
C GLN A 392 10.51 -5.69 -7.23
N ARG A 393 9.86 -6.13 -8.30
CA ARG A 393 9.57 -7.53 -8.61
C ARG A 393 10.80 -8.42 -8.55
N ASP A 394 11.87 -8.02 -9.22
CA ASP A 394 13.07 -8.85 -9.30
C ASP A 394 13.77 -8.97 -7.93
N ARG A 395 13.78 -7.89 -7.15
CA ARG A 395 14.24 -7.91 -5.76
C ARG A 395 13.37 -8.82 -4.88
N TYR A 396 12.06 -8.76 -5.08
CA TYR A 396 11.12 -9.60 -4.34
C TYR A 396 11.32 -11.09 -4.67
N ILE A 397 11.43 -11.46 -5.94
CA ILE A 397 11.70 -12.83 -6.37
C ILE A 397 13.04 -13.33 -5.80
N ALA A 398 14.09 -12.51 -5.81
CA ALA A 398 15.40 -12.88 -5.28
C ALA A 398 15.36 -13.29 -3.79
N VAL A 399 14.44 -12.71 -2.99
CA VAL A 399 14.22 -13.14 -1.58
C VAL A 399 13.78 -14.60 -1.54
N TYR A 400 12.83 -14.98 -2.39
CA TYR A 400 12.30 -16.34 -2.43
C TYR A 400 13.32 -17.32 -2.98
N ASP A 401 14.06 -16.96 -4.01
CA ASP A 401 15.14 -17.78 -4.54
C ASP A 401 16.22 -18.06 -3.48
N LYS A 402 16.63 -17.03 -2.72
CA LYS A 402 17.58 -17.16 -1.60
C LYS A 402 17.05 -18.10 -0.50
N ILE A 403 15.78 -17.98 -0.15
CA ILE A 403 15.18 -18.76 0.93
C ILE A 403 14.94 -20.21 0.51
N THR A 404 14.47 -20.44 -0.72
CA THR A 404 14.17 -21.78 -1.22
C THR A 404 15.43 -22.59 -1.57
N SER A 405 16.49 -21.94 -2.06
CA SER A 405 17.79 -22.61 -2.28
C SER A 405 18.40 -23.15 -0.98
N ARG A 406 18.23 -22.43 0.14
CA ARG A 406 18.65 -22.89 1.48
C ARG A 406 17.88 -24.13 1.98
N VAL A 407 16.76 -24.48 1.34
CA VAL A 407 15.92 -25.64 1.70
C VAL A 407 16.20 -26.85 0.79
N GLY A 408 17.07 -26.72 -0.21
CA GLY A 408 17.40 -27.80 -1.15
C GLY A 408 16.25 -28.18 -2.09
N VAL A 409 15.33 -27.26 -2.39
CA VAL A 409 14.12 -27.50 -3.20
C VAL A 409 14.36 -27.31 -4.70
N ARG A 410 15.54 -26.82 -5.10
CA ARG A 410 15.98 -26.75 -6.50
C ARG A 410 17.13 -27.74 -6.71
N GLY A 411 16.78 -28.99 -7.05
CA GLY A 411 17.63 -30.03 -7.53
C GLY A 411 17.03 -30.64 -8.78
#